data_c166c689a4514f0edc3a50979dd1e276
#
_entry.id   c166c689a4514f0edc3a50979dd1e276
#
_cell.length_a   1.000
_cell.length_b   1.000
_cell.length_c   1.000
_cell.angle_alpha   90.00
_cell.angle_beta   90.00
_cell.angle_gamma   90.00
#
_symmetry.space_group_name_H-M   'P 1'
#
loop_
_entity.id
_entity.type
_entity.pdbx_description
1 polymer ?
#
loop_
_entity_poly.entity_id
_entity_poly.type
_entity_poly.pdbx_seq_one_letter_code
_entity_poly.pdbx_strand_id
1 'polypeptide(L)'
;AKQHKGVFILRIEDTDQTRYVEGAEAYIQECLKWAQIEPDESPLHAGSYGPYRQSERLHLYQEYVQKLIENGRAYYAFDTAEELDQKRAEASAKKLHFSYDSSTRNGLRNSLSLSSDEVDQLLSSNTPYVIRFKIEPDQQINLYDEVRENVSVNSNTLDDK
;
A
#
# COMPACT_ATOMS: atom_id res chain seq x y z
N ALA A 1 -16.10 -20.09 0.49
CA ALA A 1 -15.69 -20.56 1.80
C ALA A 1 -16.52 -21.78 2.24
N LYS A 2 -17.85 -21.65 2.44
CA LYS A 2 -18.74 -22.73 2.97
C LYS A 2 -18.65 -24.04 2.17
N GLN A 3 -18.64 -23.98 0.84
CA GLN A 3 -18.53 -25.16 -0.03
C GLN A 3 -17.27 -26.01 0.26
N HIS A 4 -16.16 -25.34 0.61
CA HIS A 4 -14.88 -25.98 0.90
C HIS A 4 -14.58 -26.06 2.42
N LYS A 5 -15.60 -25.86 3.27
CA LYS A 5 -15.49 -25.86 4.74
C LYS A 5 -14.44 -24.85 5.25
N GLY A 6 -14.27 -23.74 4.53
CA GLY A 6 -13.38 -22.64 4.89
C GLY A 6 -14.11 -21.54 5.64
N VAL A 7 -13.36 -20.60 6.19
CA VAL A 7 -13.86 -19.42 6.91
C VAL A 7 -14.01 -18.25 5.96
N PHE A 8 -15.14 -17.54 6.01
CA PHE A 8 -15.35 -16.31 5.27
C PHE A 8 -15.07 -15.11 6.20
N ILE A 9 -14.02 -14.37 5.90
CA ILE A 9 -13.59 -13.21 6.67
C ILE A 9 -13.89 -11.95 5.86
N LEU A 10 -14.60 -10.98 6.47
CA LEU A 10 -14.79 -9.65 5.92
C LEU A 10 -13.82 -8.68 6.60
N ARG A 11 -12.90 -8.10 5.82
CA ARG A 11 -12.02 -7.02 6.25
C ARG A 11 -12.40 -5.71 5.54
N ILE A 12 -12.45 -4.63 6.29
CA ILE A 12 -12.74 -3.28 5.81
C ILE A 12 -11.41 -2.55 5.56
N GLU A 13 -11.24 -2.04 4.35
CA GLU A 13 -10.09 -1.22 3.96
C GLU A 13 -10.47 0.26 4.06
N ASP A 14 -10.33 0.81 5.26
CA ASP A 14 -10.79 2.14 5.67
C ASP A 14 -9.67 3.19 5.79
N THR A 15 -8.51 2.94 5.18
CA THR A 15 -7.35 3.85 5.29
C THR A 15 -7.47 5.09 4.40
N ASP A 16 -8.26 5.06 3.34
CA ASP A 16 -8.49 6.21 2.46
C ASP A 16 -9.69 7.04 2.94
N GLN A 17 -9.40 8.04 3.76
CA GLN A 17 -10.41 8.92 4.34
C GLN A 17 -11.09 9.83 3.31
N THR A 18 -10.51 10.03 2.13
CA THR A 18 -11.10 10.86 1.07
C THR A 18 -12.31 10.18 0.42
N ARG A 19 -12.39 8.85 0.52
CA ARG A 19 -13.47 8.01 0.00
C ARG A 19 -14.42 7.50 1.09
N TYR A 20 -14.28 8.00 2.31
CA TYR A 20 -15.15 7.61 3.41
C TYR A 20 -16.61 7.96 3.12
N VAL A 21 -17.50 6.99 3.28
CA VAL A 21 -18.94 7.16 3.18
C VAL A 21 -19.59 6.68 4.48
N GLU A 22 -20.26 7.58 5.17
CA GLU A 22 -20.97 7.24 6.41
C GLU A 22 -22.03 6.15 6.16
N GLY A 23 -22.06 5.14 7.02
CA GLY A 23 -23.00 4.02 6.90
C GLY A 23 -22.61 2.93 5.90
N ALA A 24 -21.56 3.11 5.10
CA ALA A 24 -21.15 2.12 4.08
C ALA A 24 -20.82 0.74 4.68
N GLU A 25 -20.16 0.70 5.84
CA GLU A 25 -19.86 -0.57 6.52
C GLU A 25 -21.13 -1.32 6.94
N ALA A 26 -22.09 -0.61 7.54
CA ALA A 26 -23.38 -1.18 7.92
C ALA A 26 -24.14 -1.70 6.70
N TYR A 27 -24.16 -0.92 5.62
CA TYR A 27 -24.80 -1.31 4.36
C TYR A 27 -24.18 -2.57 3.75
N ILE A 28 -22.85 -2.72 3.77
CA ILE A 28 -22.18 -3.95 3.31
C ILE A 28 -22.67 -5.16 4.13
N GLN A 29 -22.76 -5.03 5.45
CA GLN A 29 -23.23 -6.09 6.32
C GLN A 29 -24.70 -6.48 6.02
N GLU A 30 -25.57 -5.49 5.83
CA GLU A 30 -26.97 -5.73 5.45
C GLU A 30 -27.10 -6.43 4.10
N CYS A 31 -26.32 -6.03 3.10
CA CYS A 31 -26.29 -6.68 1.79
C CYS A 31 -25.86 -8.15 1.89
N LEU A 32 -24.81 -8.44 2.67
CA LEU A 32 -24.33 -9.80 2.87
C LEU A 32 -25.35 -10.67 3.58
N LYS A 33 -26.03 -10.11 4.58
CA LYS A 33 -27.14 -10.78 5.28
C LYS A 33 -28.32 -11.04 4.35
N TRP A 34 -28.74 -10.04 3.58
CA TRP A 34 -29.79 -10.19 2.58
C TRP A 34 -29.48 -11.29 1.57
N ALA A 35 -28.21 -11.37 1.10
CA ALA A 35 -27.75 -12.40 0.18
C ALA A 35 -27.52 -13.77 0.83
N GLN A 36 -27.72 -13.91 2.15
CA GLN A 36 -27.47 -15.15 2.93
C GLN A 36 -26.03 -15.65 2.87
N ILE A 37 -25.07 -14.74 2.73
CA ILE A 37 -23.63 -15.01 2.73
C ILE A 37 -22.92 -14.23 3.85
N GLU A 38 -23.47 -14.30 5.05
CA GLU A 38 -22.88 -13.62 6.21
C GLU A 38 -21.46 -14.14 6.48
N PRO A 39 -20.52 -13.24 6.82
CA PRO A 39 -19.16 -13.63 7.16
C PRO A 39 -19.10 -14.35 8.52
N ASP A 40 -18.18 -15.28 8.63
CA ASP A 40 -17.88 -15.98 9.89
C ASP A 40 -17.13 -15.05 10.85
N GLU A 41 -16.26 -14.16 10.29
CA GLU A 41 -15.52 -13.13 11.04
C GLU A 41 -15.61 -11.78 10.32
N SER A 42 -15.79 -10.71 11.09
CA SER A 42 -15.95 -9.33 10.59
C SER A 42 -15.75 -8.30 11.71
N PRO A 43 -15.82 -7.00 11.44
CA PRO A 43 -15.89 -5.99 12.51
C PRO A 43 -17.01 -6.18 13.53
N LEU A 44 -18.11 -6.84 13.15
CA LEU A 44 -19.23 -7.17 14.04
C LEU A 44 -19.09 -8.54 14.73
N HIS A 45 -18.36 -9.45 14.14
CA HIS A 45 -18.19 -10.82 14.65
C HIS A 45 -16.70 -11.11 14.76
N ALA A 46 -16.16 -10.86 15.95
CA ALA A 46 -14.74 -11.08 16.23
C ALA A 46 -14.39 -12.57 16.20
N GLY A 47 -13.21 -12.88 15.67
CA GLY A 47 -12.63 -14.23 15.62
C GLY A 47 -11.11 -14.18 15.75
N SER A 48 -10.43 -15.19 15.19
CA SER A 48 -8.99 -15.40 15.37
C SER A 48 -8.11 -14.48 14.51
N TYR A 49 -8.66 -13.83 13.47
CA TYR A 49 -7.88 -13.10 12.47
C TYR A 49 -8.06 -11.58 12.52
N GLY A 50 -8.62 -11.06 13.62
CA GLY A 50 -8.75 -9.61 13.85
C GLY A 50 -7.41 -8.88 14.03
N PRO A 51 -7.45 -7.54 14.06
CA PRO A 51 -8.57 -6.64 13.78
C PRO A 51 -9.06 -6.70 12.33
N TYR A 52 -10.34 -6.34 12.09
CA TYR A 52 -10.96 -6.45 10.76
C TYR A 52 -11.10 -5.11 10.03
N ARG A 53 -10.69 -3.99 10.65
CA ARG A 53 -10.49 -2.72 9.96
C ARG A 53 -9.00 -2.52 9.73
N GLN A 54 -8.63 -2.09 8.53
CA GLN A 54 -7.23 -1.91 8.18
C GLN A 54 -6.57 -0.81 9.03
N SER A 55 -7.30 0.26 9.36
CA SER A 55 -6.84 1.34 10.24
C SER A 55 -6.43 0.85 11.63
N GLU A 56 -7.04 -0.19 12.15
CA GLU A 56 -6.75 -0.77 13.46
C GLU A 56 -5.48 -1.66 13.44
N ARG A 57 -4.91 -1.94 12.27
CA ARG A 57 -3.78 -2.87 12.06
C ARG A 57 -2.42 -2.17 11.93
N LEU A 58 -2.34 -0.86 12.07
CA LEU A 58 -1.10 -0.09 11.86
C LEU A 58 0.08 -0.62 12.68
N HIS A 59 -0.17 -1.02 13.93
CA HIS A 59 0.87 -1.58 14.81
C HIS A 59 1.46 -2.90 14.26
N LEU A 60 0.67 -3.71 13.55
CA LEU A 60 1.16 -4.94 12.90
C LEU A 60 2.06 -4.63 11.71
N TYR A 61 1.75 -3.56 10.96
CA TYR A 61 2.51 -3.19 9.77
C TYR A 61 3.89 -2.63 10.10
N GLN A 62 4.04 -1.92 11.22
CA GLN A 62 5.31 -1.30 11.63
C GLN A 62 6.46 -2.31 11.70
N GLU A 63 6.23 -3.48 12.29
CA GLU A 63 7.25 -4.54 12.38
C GLU A 63 7.72 -5.01 11.00
N TYR A 64 6.78 -5.23 10.07
CA TYR A 64 7.12 -5.71 8.72
C TYR A 64 7.76 -4.63 7.87
N VAL A 65 7.33 -3.39 8.02
CA VAL A 65 7.92 -2.23 7.36
C VAL A 65 9.38 -2.06 7.78
N GLN A 66 9.67 -2.18 9.07
CA GLN A 66 11.05 -2.10 9.57
C GLN A 66 11.93 -3.19 8.96
N LYS A 67 11.45 -4.43 8.90
CA LYS A 67 12.15 -5.55 8.23
C LYS A 67 12.41 -5.26 6.74
N LEU A 68 11.48 -4.63 6.04
CA LEU A 68 11.66 -4.27 4.64
C LEU A 68 12.74 -3.20 4.46
N ILE A 69 12.78 -2.19 5.34
CA ILE A 69 13.83 -1.16 5.32
C ILE A 69 15.20 -1.77 5.60
N GLU A 70 15.33 -2.59 6.65
CA GLU A 70 16.57 -3.27 7.03
C GLU A 70 17.10 -4.17 5.91
N ASN A 71 16.20 -4.81 5.16
CA ASN A 71 16.54 -5.64 4.01
C ASN A 71 16.74 -4.85 2.70
N GLY A 72 16.68 -3.51 2.74
CA GLY A 72 16.82 -2.64 1.57
C GLY A 72 15.70 -2.79 0.53
N ARG A 73 14.51 -3.28 0.95
CA ARG A 73 13.33 -3.46 0.10
C ARG A 73 12.31 -2.33 0.22
N ALA A 74 12.51 -1.42 1.17
CA ALA A 74 11.73 -0.21 1.36
C ALA A 74 12.64 0.94 1.78
N TYR A 75 12.14 2.16 1.68
CA TYR A 75 12.88 3.36 2.02
C TYR A 75 11.96 4.51 2.45
N TYR A 76 12.51 5.48 3.19
CA TYR A 76 11.80 6.69 3.60
C TYR A 76 11.73 7.68 2.45
N ALA A 77 10.57 8.27 2.19
CA ALA A 77 10.36 9.34 1.24
C ALA A 77 9.74 10.56 1.94
N PHE A 78 10.39 11.72 1.79
CA PHE A 78 10.09 12.97 2.50
C PHE A 78 9.48 14.03 1.58
N ASP A 79 9.18 13.69 0.33
CA ASP A 79 8.52 14.59 -0.61
C ASP A 79 7.09 14.88 -0.13
N THR A 80 6.68 16.15 -0.16
CA THR A 80 5.31 16.52 0.18
C THR A 80 4.35 16.26 -0.98
N ALA A 81 3.05 16.27 -0.68
CA ALA A 81 2.03 16.10 -1.72
C ALA A 81 2.14 17.21 -2.79
N GLU A 82 2.39 18.45 -2.36
CA GLU A 82 2.53 19.62 -3.22
C GLU A 82 3.75 19.49 -4.15
N GLU A 83 4.90 19.03 -3.63
CA GLU A 83 6.11 18.79 -4.44
C GLU A 83 5.86 17.71 -5.51
N LEU A 84 5.16 16.62 -5.14
CA LEU A 84 4.81 15.56 -6.08
C LEU A 84 3.78 16.04 -7.12
N ASP A 85 2.82 16.86 -6.73
CA ASP A 85 1.83 17.42 -7.67
C ASP A 85 2.49 18.40 -8.66
N GLN A 86 3.47 19.18 -8.21
CA GLN A 86 4.28 20.00 -9.11
C GLN A 86 5.03 19.16 -10.13
N LYS A 87 5.67 18.04 -9.70
CA LYS A 87 6.36 17.11 -10.60
C LYS A 87 5.40 16.49 -11.62
N ARG A 88 4.19 16.13 -11.21
CA ARG A 88 3.13 15.64 -12.10
C ARG A 88 2.73 16.69 -13.13
N ALA A 89 2.55 17.94 -12.70
CA ALA A 89 2.19 19.05 -13.58
C ALA A 89 3.31 19.35 -14.59
N GLU A 90 4.58 19.38 -14.16
CA GLU A 90 5.74 19.56 -15.04
C GLU A 90 5.85 18.46 -16.11
N ALA A 91 5.65 17.20 -15.71
CA ALA A 91 5.66 16.08 -16.64
C ALA A 91 4.50 16.16 -17.64
N SER A 92 3.29 16.46 -17.17
CA SER A 92 2.09 16.61 -17.98
C SER A 92 2.25 17.73 -19.02
N ALA A 93 2.86 18.86 -18.67
CA ALA A 93 3.17 19.94 -19.59
C ALA A 93 4.09 19.51 -20.75
N LYS A 94 4.94 18.51 -20.48
CA LYS A 94 5.83 17.87 -21.48
C LYS A 94 5.20 16.64 -22.16
N LYS A 95 3.91 16.36 -21.90
CA LYS A 95 3.19 15.16 -22.36
C LYS A 95 3.84 13.85 -21.90
N LEU A 96 4.47 13.86 -20.72
CA LEU A 96 5.06 12.71 -20.06
C LEU A 96 4.21 12.32 -18.84
N HIS A 97 4.29 11.04 -18.46
CA HIS A 97 3.72 10.55 -17.22
C HIS A 97 4.79 10.59 -16.11
N PHE A 98 4.43 11.13 -14.94
CA PHE A 98 5.28 11.05 -13.76
C PHE A 98 4.85 9.86 -12.91
N SER A 99 5.78 9.00 -12.60
CA SER A 99 5.64 7.92 -11.62
C SER A 99 6.76 8.02 -10.60
N TYR A 100 6.50 7.65 -9.36
CA TYR A 100 7.56 7.49 -8.37
C TYR A 100 8.11 6.07 -8.49
N ASP A 101 9.18 5.90 -9.24
CA ASP A 101 9.73 4.60 -9.62
C ASP A 101 11.28 4.60 -9.68
N SER A 102 11.86 3.53 -10.16
CA SER A 102 13.31 3.36 -10.28
C SER A 102 13.99 4.43 -11.14
N SER A 103 13.28 5.06 -12.09
CA SER A 103 13.83 6.08 -12.99
C SER A 103 13.81 7.49 -12.37
N THR A 104 12.87 7.76 -11.49
CA THR A 104 12.61 9.10 -10.93
C THR A 104 13.08 9.26 -9.49
N ARG A 105 13.07 8.19 -8.67
CA ARG A 105 13.35 8.23 -7.23
C ARG A 105 14.68 8.87 -6.84
N ASN A 106 15.74 8.73 -7.66
CA ASN A 106 17.05 9.33 -7.39
C ASN A 106 17.07 10.86 -7.51
N GLY A 107 16.06 11.45 -8.16
CA GLY A 107 15.87 12.90 -8.25
C GLY A 107 14.83 13.46 -7.25
N LEU A 108 14.37 12.65 -6.30
CA LEU A 108 13.36 12.96 -5.31
C LEU A 108 13.96 12.90 -3.89
N ARG A 109 13.24 13.48 -2.91
CA ARG A 109 13.75 13.63 -1.54
C ARG A 109 13.46 12.39 -0.71
N ASN A 110 14.39 11.44 -0.72
CA ASN A 110 14.21 10.16 -0.03
C ASN A 110 15.55 9.61 0.50
N SER A 111 15.48 8.55 1.32
CA SER A 111 16.67 7.96 1.96
C SER A 111 17.61 7.22 1.02
N LEU A 112 17.28 7.08 -0.28
CA LEU A 112 18.21 6.56 -1.29
C LEU A 112 19.01 7.69 -1.97
N SER A 113 18.51 8.93 -1.94
CA SER A 113 19.11 10.10 -2.58
C SER A 113 19.80 11.05 -1.59
N LEU A 114 19.40 11.02 -0.32
CA LEU A 114 19.98 11.82 0.77
C LEU A 114 21.13 11.07 1.46
N SER A 115 22.00 11.80 2.14
CA SER A 115 22.99 11.21 3.04
C SER A 115 22.36 10.65 4.31
N SER A 116 23.05 9.73 4.99
CA SER A 116 22.58 9.15 6.26
C SER A 116 22.30 10.25 7.32
N ASP A 117 23.19 11.24 7.42
CA ASP A 117 23.06 12.31 8.41
C ASP A 117 21.82 13.18 8.14
N GLU A 118 21.51 13.48 6.87
CA GLU A 118 20.30 14.18 6.49
C GLU A 118 19.04 13.38 6.80
N VAL A 119 19.04 12.09 6.54
CA VAL A 119 17.92 11.17 6.88
C VAL A 119 17.70 11.15 8.39
N ASP A 120 18.76 10.97 9.18
CA ASP A 120 18.69 10.94 10.64
C ASP A 120 18.19 12.28 11.21
N GLN A 121 18.60 13.40 10.64
CA GLN A 121 18.11 14.72 11.00
C GLN A 121 16.62 14.86 10.71
N LEU A 122 16.13 14.43 9.54
CA LEU A 122 14.72 14.49 9.16
C LEU A 122 13.86 13.62 10.07
N LEU A 123 14.30 12.41 10.37
CA LEU A 123 13.60 11.51 11.29
C LEU A 123 13.58 12.06 12.72
N SER A 124 14.70 12.59 13.22
CA SER A 124 14.80 13.18 14.56
C SER A 124 13.96 14.45 14.73
N SER A 125 13.76 15.23 13.66
CA SER A 125 12.91 16.40 13.66
C SER A 125 11.42 16.10 13.46
N ASN A 126 11.03 14.83 13.42
CA ASN A 126 9.67 14.36 13.13
C ASN A 126 9.12 14.92 11.80
N THR A 127 9.97 15.09 10.80
CA THR A 127 9.52 15.47 9.45
C THR A 127 8.55 14.39 8.92
N PRO A 128 7.37 14.77 8.41
CA PRO A 128 6.46 13.79 7.82
C PRO A 128 7.12 13.00 6.69
N TYR A 129 6.87 11.71 6.65
CA TYR A 129 7.37 10.83 5.61
C TYR A 129 6.36 9.74 5.26
N VAL A 130 6.54 9.13 4.11
CA VAL A 130 5.92 7.86 3.74
C VAL A 130 7.00 6.81 3.52
N ILE A 131 6.64 5.55 3.62
CA ILE A 131 7.54 4.45 3.32
C ILE A 131 7.11 3.85 1.98
N ARG A 132 8.09 3.73 1.07
CA ARG A 132 7.87 3.21 -0.27
C ARG A 132 8.59 1.88 -0.46
N PHE A 133 7.97 0.98 -1.21
CA PHE A 133 8.67 -0.20 -1.71
C PHE A 133 9.77 0.22 -2.68
N LYS A 134 10.92 -0.43 -2.58
CA LYS A 134 11.99 -0.28 -3.57
C LYS A 134 11.84 -1.36 -4.63
N ILE A 135 11.24 -0.99 -5.75
CA ILE A 135 11.12 -1.90 -6.91
C ILE A 135 12.44 -1.90 -7.67
N GLU A 136 13.07 -3.07 -7.77
CA GLU A 136 14.28 -3.21 -8.58
C GLU A 136 13.91 -3.22 -10.06
N PRO A 137 14.62 -2.41 -10.91
CA PRO A 137 14.33 -2.37 -12.34
C PRO A 137 14.74 -3.66 -13.05
N ASP A 138 14.23 -3.84 -14.28
CA ASP A 138 14.62 -4.90 -15.22
C ASP A 138 14.44 -6.33 -14.69
N GLN A 139 13.51 -6.52 -13.74
CA GLN A 139 13.15 -7.84 -13.24
C GLN A 139 11.91 -8.38 -13.94
N GLN A 140 11.94 -9.68 -14.27
CA GLN A 140 10.76 -10.39 -14.75
C GLN A 140 10.10 -11.11 -13.58
N ILE A 141 8.91 -10.65 -13.20
CA ILE A 141 8.13 -11.23 -12.11
C ILE A 141 7.18 -12.26 -12.71
N ASN A 142 7.43 -13.53 -12.42
CA ASN A 142 6.61 -14.63 -12.91
C ASN A 142 5.74 -15.16 -11.76
N LEU A 143 4.46 -15.33 -12.03
CA LEU A 143 3.49 -15.92 -11.10
C LEU A 143 2.55 -16.85 -11.85
N TYR A 144 2.02 -17.82 -11.13
CA TYR A 144 0.94 -18.65 -11.63
C TYR A 144 -0.40 -18.16 -11.08
N ASP A 145 -1.30 -17.78 -11.97
CA ASP A 145 -2.66 -17.36 -11.66
C ASP A 145 -3.61 -18.51 -12.00
N GLU A 146 -4.56 -18.81 -11.10
CA GLU A 146 -5.50 -19.95 -11.29
C GLU A 146 -6.45 -19.80 -12.49
N VAL A 147 -6.60 -18.60 -13.03
CA VAL A 147 -7.46 -18.28 -14.17
C VAL A 147 -6.65 -18.00 -15.44
N ARG A 148 -5.54 -17.24 -15.31
CA ARG A 148 -4.70 -16.80 -16.42
C ARG A 148 -3.47 -17.70 -16.65
N GLU A 149 -3.26 -18.66 -15.79
CA GLU A 149 -2.12 -19.57 -15.78
C GLU A 149 -0.80 -18.80 -15.55
N ASN A 150 0.18 -18.93 -16.44
CA ASN A 150 1.47 -18.25 -16.31
C ASN A 150 1.35 -16.76 -16.68
N VAL A 151 1.50 -15.88 -15.68
CA VAL A 151 1.54 -14.43 -15.86
C VAL A 151 2.95 -13.93 -15.60
N SER A 152 3.43 -13.06 -16.49
CA SER A 152 4.75 -12.47 -16.40
C SER A 152 4.64 -10.95 -16.50
N VAL A 153 5.20 -10.24 -15.51
CA VAL A 153 5.16 -8.77 -15.44
C VAL A 153 6.58 -8.23 -15.35
N ASN A 154 6.92 -7.25 -16.17
CA ASN A 154 8.19 -6.55 -16.03
C ASN A 154 8.10 -5.52 -14.91
N SER A 155 9.07 -5.52 -13.99
CA SER A 155 9.09 -4.60 -12.85
C SER A 155 9.12 -3.12 -13.23
N ASN A 156 9.61 -2.78 -14.42
CA ASN A 156 9.61 -1.39 -14.92
C ASN A 156 8.19 -0.81 -15.16
N THR A 157 7.15 -1.65 -15.11
CA THR A 157 5.75 -1.20 -15.18
C THR A 157 5.17 -0.88 -13.80
N LEU A 158 5.92 -1.12 -12.74
CA LEU A 158 5.52 -0.91 -11.35
C LEU A 158 6.14 0.38 -10.81
N ASP A 159 5.40 1.04 -9.94
CA ASP A 159 5.87 2.20 -9.17
C ASP A 159 6.22 1.80 -7.72
N ASP A 160 7.03 2.62 -7.07
CA ASP A 160 7.45 2.46 -5.66
C ASP A 160 6.31 2.93 -4.73
N LYS A 161 5.27 2.13 -4.59
CA LYS A 161 4.11 2.43 -3.71
C LYS A 161 4.36 2.13 -2.26
#